data_b0264bfd7567024047becd4e50d55b5b
#
_entry.id   b0264bfd7567024047becd4e50d55b5b
#
_cell.length_a   1.000
_cell.length_b   1.000
_cell.length_c   1.000
_cell.angle_alpha   90.00
_cell.angle_beta   90.00
_cell.angle_gamma   90.00
#
_symmetry.space_group_name_H-M   'P 1'
#
loop_
_entity.id
_entity.type
_entity.pdbx_description
1 polymer ?
#
loop_
_entity_poly.entity_id
_entity_poly.type
_entity_poly.pdbx_seq_one_letter_code
_entity_poly.pdbx_strand_id
1 'polypeptide(L)'
;MANLREEIEKRRTFAIISHPDAGKTTLTEKFLLYGGAINLAGTVKGRKSAKHAVSDWMEIEKERGISVTSSVLQFNYDGKCINILDTPGHQDFSEDTYRTLMAADSAVMVIDGAKGVEPQTIKLFKVCVMRHIPIFTFINKFDREARDPYALLDEIEEVLGIRTCPINWPIGCGHNFKGVYDRETEQVSLFHSNAGGKKAVEKEVFEYKDPELPNHISQEYFEKLQEDLELLDGAADAFDEKRVDAGELTPVFFGSALTNFGVETFLQHFLAMTKSPLPRKSDQGMIDPVEEAFSAFVFKIQANMDPKHRDRVAFMRICSGEFDAGMEVNHIQGGRKVKLSQPTQMMADERKIVDKAYGGDIIGVFDPGIFSIGDTLELSNKKFVYEGIPTFAPEHFARVRQIDTMKRKQFLKGVSQIAQEGAIQIFQEYNSGMEEIIVGVVGSLQFEVLTYRLKNEYNVEVRLEMLPYEHIRWIENYTEIDVSAISGTSDMKLVKDLKDRPLLLFAHPWSIGMVLDRNENLKLSEFSRN
;
A
#
# COMPACT_ATOMS: atom_id res chain seq x y z
N MET A 1 -34.32 -1.73 7.14
CA MET A 1 -33.01 -1.14 6.81
C MET A 1 -32.00 -1.85 7.68
N ALA A 2 -31.11 -2.66 7.10
CA ALA A 2 -29.88 -3.02 7.82
C ALA A 2 -29.31 -1.68 8.29
N ASN A 3 -29.02 -1.55 9.55
CA ASN A 3 -28.59 -0.29 10.10
C ASN A 3 -27.27 0.08 9.43
N LEU A 4 -27.17 1.24 8.79
CA LEU A 4 -25.96 1.72 8.13
C LEU A 4 -24.72 1.51 9.02
N ARG A 5 -24.87 1.75 10.32
CA ARG A 5 -23.83 1.52 11.32
C ARG A 5 -23.38 0.05 11.35
N GLU A 6 -24.29 -0.92 11.35
CA GLU A 6 -23.96 -2.36 11.37
C GLU A 6 -23.17 -2.78 10.14
N GLU A 7 -23.54 -2.26 8.98
CA GLU A 7 -22.80 -2.53 7.75
C GLU A 7 -21.38 -1.94 7.79
N ILE A 8 -21.22 -0.72 8.28
CA ILE A 8 -19.91 -0.08 8.42
C ILE A 8 -19.05 -0.82 9.47
N GLU A 9 -19.62 -1.22 10.60
CA GLU A 9 -18.91 -1.93 11.67
C GLU A 9 -18.40 -3.32 11.27
N LYS A 10 -18.94 -3.91 10.21
CA LYS A 10 -18.44 -5.17 9.63
C LYS A 10 -17.15 -4.97 8.81
N ARG A 11 -16.85 -3.74 8.33
CA ARG A 11 -15.75 -3.50 7.41
C ARG A 11 -14.41 -3.43 8.12
N ARG A 12 -13.41 -4.03 7.49
CA ARG A 12 -12.00 -3.97 7.89
C ARG A 12 -11.16 -3.70 6.64
N THR A 13 -10.50 -2.56 6.60
CA THR A 13 -9.70 -2.16 5.43
C THR A 13 -8.27 -1.91 5.89
N PHE A 14 -7.38 -2.76 5.44
CA PHE A 14 -5.97 -2.69 5.83
C PHE A 14 -5.02 -2.87 4.67
N ALA A 15 -3.85 -2.29 4.81
CA ALA A 15 -2.74 -2.46 3.89
C ALA A 15 -1.72 -3.46 4.42
N ILE A 16 -1.03 -4.15 3.52
CA ILE A 16 0.11 -5.01 3.89
C ILE A 16 1.39 -4.33 3.42
N ILE A 17 2.29 -4.06 4.36
CA ILE A 17 3.58 -3.41 4.12
C ILE A 17 4.74 -4.34 4.46
N SER A 18 5.80 -4.29 3.68
CA SER A 18 7.00 -5.09 3.94
C SER A 18 8.18 -4.65 3.07
N HIS A 19 9.36 -5.13 3.42
CA HIS A 19 10.48 -5.19 2.48
C HIS A 19 10.20 -6.20 1.35
N PRO A 20 10.78 -6.04 0.14
CA PRO A 20 10.71 -7.05 -0.90
C PRO A 20 11.11 -8.44 -0.39
N ASP A 21 10.44 -9.47 -0.87
CA ASP A 21 10.67 -10.87 -0.48
C ASP A 21 10.36 -11.25 0.99
N ALA A 22 9.86 -10.36 1.85
CA ALA A 22 9.46 -10.73 3.22
C ALA A 22 8.25 -11.70 3.26
N GLY A 23 7.54 -11.87 2.14
CA GLY A 23 6.44 -12.81 1.99
C GLY A 23 5.04 -12.17 2.00
N LYS A 24 4.96 -10.87 1.73
CA LYS A 24 3.72 -10.10 1.65
C LYS A 24 2.67 -10.75 0.75
N THR A 25 2.97 -10.91 -0.54
CA THR A 25 2.07 -11.52 -1.53
C THR A 25 1.64 -12.93 -1.14
N THR A 26 2.56 -13.71 -0.54
CA THR A 26 2.23 -15.04 -0.02
C THR A 26 1.21 -14.93 1.12
N LEU A 27 1.38 -14.00 2.06
CA LEU A 27 0.44 -13.79 3.17
C LEU A 27 -0.93 -13.33 2.66
N THR A 28 -0.96 -12.40 1.69
CA THR A 28 -2.21 -11.95 1.03
C THR A 28 -3.00 -13.13 0.45
N GLU A 29 -2.32 -14.02 -0.29
CA GLU A 29 -2.97 -15.20 -0.84
C GLU A 29 -3.50 -16.18 0.22
N LYS A 30 -2.81 -16.25 1.37
CA LYS A 30 -3.31 -17.09 2.48
C LYS A 30 -4.55 -16.51 3.12
N PHE A 31 -4.65 -15.20 3.25
CA PHE A 31 -5.89 -14.58 3.72
C PHE A 31 -7.06 -14.87 2.77
N LEU A 32 -6.85 -14.79 1.46
CA LEU A 32 -7.86 -15.16 0.46
C LEU A 32 -8.24 -16.65 0.54
N LEU A 33 -7.26 -17.52 0.82
CA LEU A 33 -7.48 -18.96 0.99
C LEU A 33 -8.36 -19.23 2.22
N TYR A 34 -8.04 -18.66 3.37
CA TYR A 34 -8.83 -18.82 4.60
C TYR A 34 -10.21 -18.16 4.49
N GLY A 35 -10.32 -17.05 3.76
CA GLY A 35 -11.58 -16.41 3.42
C GLY A 35 -12.44 -17.19 2.41
N GLY A 36 -11.94 -18.32 1.88
CA GLY A 36 -12.63 -19.12 0.86
C GLY A 36 -12.77 -18.42 -0.49
N ALA A 37 -12.08 -17.30 -0.69
CA ALA A 37 -12.10 -16.55 -1.94
C ALA A 37 -11.30 -17.24 -3.06
N ILE A 38 -10.30 -18.05 -2.70
CA ILE A 38 -9.54 -18.92 -3.61
C ILE A 38 -9.47 -20.34 -3.05
N ASN A 39 -9.47 -21.35 -3.94
CA ASN A 39 -9.41 -22.75 -3.54
C ASN A 39 -7.98 -23.27 -3.32
N LEU A 40 -7.00 -22.65 -3.97
CA LEU A 40 -5.58 -22.99 -3.91
C LEU A 40 -4.75 -21.74 -4.02
N ALA A 41 -3.85 -21.51 -3.07
CA ALA A 41 -2.89 -20.42 -3.13
C ALA A 41 -1.82 -20.68 -4.22
N GLY A 42 -1.44 -19.64 -4.95
CA GLY A 42 -0.34 -19.65 -5.90
C GLY A 42 1.03 -19.65 -5.18
N THR A 43 2.10 -19.86 -5.94
CA THR A 43 3.48 -19.70 -5.46
C THR A 43 4.19 -18.60 -6.23
N VAL A 44 4.72 -17.62 -5.52
CA VAL A 44 5.46 -16.47 -6.10
C VAL A 44 6.79 -16.89 -6.74
N LYS A 45 7.42 -17.97 -6.26
CA LYS A 45 8.69 -18.49 -6.78
C LYS A 45 8.54 -19.90 -7.34
N GLY A 46 8.25 -19.99 -8.63
CA GLY A 46 8.28 -21.28 -9.31
C GLY A 46 8.39 -21.11 -10.82
N ARG A 47 9.59 -21.31 -11.38
CA ARG A 47 9.84 -21.32 -12.84
C ARG A 47 8.98 -22.31 -13.64
N LYS A 48 8.07 -23.05 -13.00
CA LYS A 48 7.24 -24.10 -13.62
C LYS A 48 5.80 -24.22 -13.09
N SER A 49 5.29 -23.31 -12.25
CA SER A 49 3.87 -23.36 -11.86
C SER A 49 3.04 -22.43 -12.75
N ALA A 50 2.01 -22.98 -13.37
CA ALA A 50 1.12 -22.28 -14.28
C ALA A 50 0.15 -21.27 -13.58
N LYS A 51 0.27 -21.05 -12.26
CA LYS A 51 -0.50 -20.08 -11.50
C LYS A 51 0.42 -19.06 -10.85
N HIS A 52 0.31 -17.82 -11.29
CA HIS A 52 0.89 -16.65 -10.63
C HIS A 52 0.00 -16.19 -9.47
N ALA A 53 0.53 -15.32 -8.60
CA ALA A 53 -0.22 -14.72 -7.53
C ALA A 53 -1.40 -13.90 -8.08
N VAL A 54 -2.53 -13.93 -7.37
CA VAL A 54 -3.76 -13.21 -7.77
C VAL A 54 -3.53 -11.70 -7.78
N SER A 55 -2.63 -11.20 -6.93
CA SER A 55 -2.28 -9.79 -6.86
C SER A 55 -1.43 -9.29 -8.04
N ASP A 56 -0.67 -10.17 -8.71
CA ASP A 56 0.26 -9.82 -9.79
C ASP A 56 -0.42 -10.01 -11.16
N TRP A 57 -1.09 -8.98 -11.65
CA TRP A 57 -1.86 -9.05 -12.88
C TRP A 57 -1.11 -8.57 -14.12
N MET A 58 -0.10 -7.70 -13.98
CA MET A 58 0.71 -7.22 -15.11
C MET A 58 1.72 -8.29 -15.56
N GLU A 59 1.96 -8.39 -16.87
CA GLU A 59 2.95 -9.33 -17.39
C GLU A 59 4.36 -9.04 -16.89
N ILE A 60 4.73 -7.78 -16.75
CA ILE A 60 6.04 -7.38 -16.21
C ILE A 60 6.21 -7.80 -14.74
N GLU A 61 5.15 -7.82 -13.94
CA GLU A 61 5.15 -8.35 -12.56
C GLU A 61 5.44 -9.85 -12.56
N LYS A 62 4.76 -10.58 -13.45
CA LYS A 62 4.94 -12.04 -13.60
C LYS A 62 6.32 -12.43 -14.11
N GLU A 63 6.85 -11.67 -15.07
CA GLU A 63 8.19 -11.91 -15.63
C GLU A 63 9.30 -11.65 -14.61
N ARG A 64 9.15 -10.61 -13.81
CA ARG A 64 10.15 -10.18 -12.83
C ARG A 64 9.96 -10.77 -11.43
N GLY A 65 8.74 -11.24 -11.11
CA GLY A 65 8.38 -11.75 -9.80
C GLY A 65 8.36 -10.67 -8.72
N ILE A 66 8.03 -9.44 -9.10
CA ILE A 66 7.88 -8.29 -8.19
C ILE A 66 6.56 -7.59 -8.47
N SER A 67 5.84 -7.20 -7.42
CA SER A 67 4.64 -6.36 -7.55
C SER A 67 5.05 -4.92 -7.85
N VAL A 68 4.48 -4.37 -8.92
CA VAL A 68 4.74 -3.01 -9.43
C VAL A 68 3.63 -2.05 -9.02
N THR A 69 2.39 -2.55 -8.95
CA THR A 69 1.21 -1.78 -8.61
C THR A 69 0.49 -2.38 -7.41
N SER A 70 -0.19 -1.51 -6.64
CA SER A 70 -1.07 -1.98 -5.56
C SER A 70 -2.29 -2.71 -6.11
N SER A 71 -2.73 -3.76 -5.43
CA SER A 71 -3.96 -4.47 -5.72
C SER A 71 -4.96 -4.27 -4.59
N VAL A 72 -6.25 -4.20 -4.95
CA VAL A 72 -7.36 -4.14 -4.00
C VAL A 72 -8.10 -5.47 -4.07
N LEU A 73 -8.21 -6.16 -2.96
CA LEU A 73 -8.84 -7.48 -2.88
C LEU A 73 -9.88 -7.46 -1.77
N GLN A 74 -11.05 -8.06 -2.01
CA GLN A 74 -12.12 -8.14 -1.04
C GLN A 74 -12.59 -9.57 -0.83
N PHE A 75 -12.92 -9.92 0.41
CA PHE A 75 -13.54 -11.18 0.78
C PHE A 75 -14.30 -11.06 2.10
N ASN A 76 -15.15 -12.06 2.41
CA ASN A 76 -15.82 -12.15 3.69
C ASN A 76 -15.18 -13.23 4.55
N TYR A 77 -14.98 -12.94 5.83
CA TYR A 77 -14.48 -13.89 6.81
C TYR A 77 -15.05 -13.57 8.19
N ASP A 78 -15.56 -14.58 8.88
CA ASP A 78 -16.14 -14.47 10.24
C ASP A 78 -17.10 -13.27 10.42
N GLY A 79 -18.05 -13.12 9.50
CA GLY A 79 -19.04 -12.04 9.52
C GLY A 79 -18.50 -10.63 9.22
N LYS A 80 -17.20 -10.49 8.92
CA LYS A 80 -16.56 -9.24 8.51
C LYS A 80 -16.42 -9.17 7.00
N CYS A 81 -16.50 -7.96 6.45
CA CYS A 81 -16.17 -7.64 5.07
C CYS A 81 -14.75 -7.04 5.05
N ILE A 82 -13.82 -7.75 4.43
CA ILE A 82 -12.39 -7.46 4.49
C ILE A 82 -11.93 -6.90 3.17
N ASN A 83 -11.30 -5.72 3.20
CA ASN A 83 -10.64 -5.09 2.08
C ASN A 83 -9.12 -5.11 2.32
N ILE A 84 -8.38 -5.86 1.52
CA ILE A 84 -6.92 -5.87 1.54
C ILE A 84 -6.39 -4.94 0.46
N LEU A 85 -5.48 -4.07 0.87
CA LEU A 85 -4.68 -3.25 0.00
C LEU A 85 -3.28 -3.85 -0.06
N ASP A 86 -3.01 -4.67 -1.08
CA ASP A 86 -1.70 -5.26 -1.31
C ASP A 86 -0.80 -4.24 -2.00
N THR A 87 0.26 -3.79 -1.32
CA THR A 87 1.14 -2.71 -1.79
C THR A 87 2.38 -3.25 -2.50
N PRO A 88 3.02 -2.51 -3.43
CA PRO A 88 4.32 -2.89 -3.95
C PRO A 88 5.36 -2.96 -2.82
N GLY A 89 6.21 -4.01 -2.84
CA GLY A 89 7.30 -4.13 -1.87
C GLY A 89 8.55 -3.33 -2.26
N HIS A 90 8.75 -3.05 -3.55
CA HIS A 90 9.96 -2.41 -4.05
C HIS A 90 9.96 -0.89 -3.78
N GLN A 91 11.11 -0.35 -3.36
CA GLN A 91 11.25 1.07 -3.00
C GLN A 91 10.91 2.05 -4.12
N ASP A 92 11.13 1.66 -5.38
CA ASP A 92 10.83 2.49 -6.55
C ASP A 92 9.34 2.80 -6.72
N PHE A 93 8.47 2.00 -6.06
CA PHE A 93 7.00 2.18 -6.08
C PHE A 93 6.45 2.71 -4.74
N SER A 94 7.29 3.35 -3.92
CA SER A 94 6.90 3.90 -2.61
C SER A 94 5.74 4.89 -2.70
N GLU A 95 5.63 5.64 -3.79
CA GLU A 95 4.54 6.60 -4.00
C GLU A 95 3.18 5.91 -4.15
N ASP A 96 3.09 4.81 -4.91
CA ASP A 96 1.86 4.02 -5.02
C ASP A 96 1.49 3.37 -3.66
N THR A 97 2.50 2.88 -2.93
CA THR A 97 2.32 2.37 -1.57
C THR A 97 1.77 3.44 -0.63
N TYR A 98 2.32 4.65 -0.67
CA TYR A 98 1.85 5.76 0.15
C TYR A 98 0.39 6.11 -0.13
N ARG A 99 0.01 6.26 -1.42
CA ARG A 99 -1.37 6.56 -1.83
C ARG A 99 -2.34 5.48 -1.35
N THR A 100 -1.91 4.23 -1.44
CA THR A 100 -2.70 3.08 -1.02
C THR A 100 -2.87 3.06 0.50
N LEU A 101 -1.83 3.38 1.27
CA LEU A 101 -1.92 3.54 2.73
C LEU A 101 -2.90 4.64 3.14
N MET A 102 -3.10 5.66 2.32
CA MET A 102 -4.11 6.69 2.57
C MET A 102 -5.54 6.12 2.61
N ALA A 103 -5.80 4.99 1.96
CA ALA A 103 -7.11 4.35 1.94
C ALA A 103 -7.28 3.30 3.06
N ALA A 104 -6.24 2.98 3.81
CA ALA A 104 -6.25 1.98 4.88
C ALA A 104 -6.67 2.57 6.24
N ASP A 105 -7.25 1.72 7.10
CA ASP A 105 -7.56 2.03 8.51
C ASP A 105 -6.56 1.35 9.47
N SER A 106 -5.84 0.34 9.01
CA SER A 106 -4.75 -0.34 9.73
C SER A 106 -3.72 -0.89 8.76
N ALA A 107 -2.57 -1.32 9.26
CA ALA A 107 -1.51 -1.91 8.46
C ALA A 107 -1.01 -3.22 9.08
N VAL A 108 -0.73 -4.21 8.23
CA VAL A 108 0.00 -5.42 8.59
C VAL A 108 1.44 -5.26 8.10
N MET A 109 2.38 -5.18 9.04
CA MET A 109 3.81 -5.11 8.75
C MET A 109 4.40 -6.51 8.76
N VAL A 110 4.91 -6.96 7.59
CA VAL A 110 5.52 -8.29 7.47
C VAL A 110 7.04 -8.18 7.55
N ILE A 111 7.62 -8.91 8.49
CA ILE A 111 9.07 -8.96 8.73
C ILE A 111 9.58 -10.38 8.44
N ASP A 112 10.73 -10.50 7.78
CA ASP A 112 11.42 -11.78 7.58
C ASP A 112 12.14 -12.18 8.86
N GLY A 113 11.78 -13.32 9.47
CA GLY A 113 12.35 -13.78 10.75
C GLY A 113 13.86 -14.04 10.71
N ALA A 114 14.45 -14.28 9.52
CA ALA A 114 15.88 -14.44 9.38
C ALA A 114 16.64 -13.13 9.21
N LYS A 115 15.98 -12.10 8.62
CA LYS A 115 16.61 -10.82 8.29
C LYS A 115 16.33 -9.70 9.30
N GLY A 116 15.16 -9.72 9.95
CA GLY A 116 14.72 -8.68 10.86
C GLY A 116 14.18 -7.44 10.12
N VAL A 117 14.38 -6.26 10.71
CA VAL A 117 13.87 -4.99 10.19
C VAL A 117 14.73 -4.47 9.04
N GLU A 118 14.17 -4.45 7.84
CA GLU A 118 14.87 -4.05 6.61
C GLU A 118 14.53 -2.60 6.18
N PRO A 119 15.38 -1.91 5.38
CA PRO A 119 15.25 -0.47 5.12
C PRO A 119 13.90 -0.03 4.55
N GLN A 120 13.27 -0.83 3.67
CA GLN A 120 11.97 -0.46 3.11
C GLN A 120 10.86 -0.55 4.16
N THR A 121 10.94 -1.50 5.07
CA THR A 121 10.02 -1.61 6.22
C THR A 121 10.06 -0.35 7.06
N ILE A 122 11.25 0.19 7.35
CA ILE A 122 11.43 1.43 8.12
C ILE A 122 10.75 2.62 7.41
N LYS A 123 10.93 2.75 6.09
CA LYS A 123 10.30 3.83 5.32
C LYS A 123 8.78 3.77 5.40
N LEU A 124 8.21 2.58 5.18
CA LEU A 124 6.76 2.38 5.19
C LEU A 124 6.15 2.52 6.58
N PHE A 125 6.86 2.04 7.61
CA PHE A 125 6.49 2.25 9.00
C PHE A 125 6.36 3.74 9.34
N LYS A 126 7.34 4.57 8.96
CA LYS A 126 7.27 6.02 9.18
C LYS A 126 6.05 6.66 8.51
N VAL A 127 5.64 6.17 7.35
CA VAL A 127 4.42 6.63 6.67
C VAL A 127 3.18 6.29 7.50
N CYS A 128 3.09 5.07 8.03
CA CYS A 128 1.97 4.66 8.89
C CYS A 128 1.90 5.52 10.16
N VAL A 129 3.04 5.77 10.81
CA VAL A 129 3.11 6.62 12.02
C VAL A 129 2.65 8.06 11.71
N MET A 130 3.16 8.67 10.63
CA MET A 130 2.73 10.02 10.23
C MET A 130 1.22 10.14 9.97
N ARG A 131 0.58 9.02 9.62
CA ARG A 131 -0.85 8.95 9.30
C ARG A 131 -1.70 8.41 10.43
N HIS A 132 -1.09 8.12 11.58
CA HIS A 132 -1.75 7.51 12.74
C HIS A 132 -2.50 6.21 12.38
N ILE A 133 -1.88 5.39 11.52
CA ILE A 133 -2.42 4.09 11.12
C ILE A 133 -1.91 3.04 12.12
N PRO A 134 -2.80 2.33 12.85
CA PRO A 134 -2.41 1.23 13.74
C PRO A 134 -1.66 0.13 12.98
N ILE A 135 -0.57 -0.38 13.57
CA ILE A 135 0.32 -1.35 12.94
C ILE A 135 0.28 -2.67 13.71
N PHE A 136 0.09 -3.77 12.98
CA PHE A 136 0.16 -5.14 13.46
C PHE A 136 1.33 -5.83 12.78
N THR A 137 2.21 -6.46 13.54
CA THR A 137 3.44 -7.05 13.02
C THR A 137 3.30 -8.55 12.88
N PHE A 138 3.62 -9.08 11.69
CA PHE A 138 3.72 -10.51 11.43
C PHE A 138 5.16 -10.88 11.08
N ILE A 139 5.84 -11.60 11.99
CA ILE A 139 7.19 -12.11 11.77
C ILE A 139 7.08 -13.45 11.06
N ASN A 140 7.44 -13.43 9.79
CA ASN A 140 7.21 -14.50 8.82
C ASN A 140 8.44 -15.40 8.62
N LYS A 141 8.22 -16.54 8.02
CA LYS A 141 9.25 -17.52 7.56
C LYS A 141 9.91 -18.31 8.69
N PHE A 142 9.20 -18.56 9.77
CA PHE A 142 9.66 -19.47 10.82
C PHE A 142 9.78 -20.94 10.37
N ASP A 143 9.33 -21.29 9.17
CA ASP A 143 9.63 -22.56 8.47
C ASP A 143 11.10 -22.70 8.05
N ARG A 144 11.90 -21.67 8.23
CA ARG A 144 13.34 -21.63 7.97
C ARG A 144 14.08 -21.22 9.23
N GLU A 145 15.42 -21.36 9.22
CA GLU A 145 16.26 -20.81 10.29
C GLU A 145 15.96 -19.32 10.47
N ALA A 146 15.47 -18.98 11.64
CA ALA A 146 15.11 -17.63 12.02
C ALA A 146 16.03 -17.17 13.16
N ARG A 147 16.11 -15.86 13.36
CA ARG A 147 16.78 -15.25 14.52
C ARG A 147 15.97 -15.52 15.77
N ASP A 148 16.62 -15.36 16.93
CA ASP A 148 15.95 -15.47 18.21
C ASP A 148 14.74 -14.52 18.30
N PRO A 149 13.55 -15.00 18.73
CA PRO A 149 12.35 -14.18 18.83
C PRO A 149 12.53 -12.93 19.69
N TYR A 150 13.23 -13.00 20.81
CA TYR A 150 13.50 -11.83 21.66
C TYR A 150 14.35 -10.79 20.94
N ALA A 151 15.42 -11.23 20.25
CA ALA A 151 16.27 -10.33 19.48
C ALA A 151 15.50 -9.63 18.34
N LEU A 152 14.48 -10.27 17.78
CA LEU A 152 13.60 -9.65 16.76
C LEU A 152 12.67 -8.61 17.40
N LEU A 153 12.12 -8.86 18.58
CA LEU A 153 11.32 -7.87 19.32
C LEU A 153 12.15 -6.64 19.69
N ASP A 154 13.34 -6.86 20.26
CA ASP A 154 14.27 -5.79 20.64
C ASP A 154 14.65 -4.93 19.42
N GLU A 155 14.94 -5.55 18.26
CA GLU A 155 15.26 -4.82 17.04
C GLU A 155 14.08 -3.97 16.53
N ILE A 156 12.86 -4.49 16.60
CA ILE A 156 11.65 -3.71 16.24
C ILE A 156 11.54 -2.48 17.14
N GLU A 157 11.74 -2.63 18.45
CA GLU A 157 11.66 -1.54 19.40
C GLU A 157 12.78 -0.51 19.20
N GLU A 158 14.02 -0.96 19.02
CA GLU A 158 15.18 -0.08 18.85
C GLU A 158 15.15 0.67 17.51
N VAL A 159 14.83 -0.04 16.41
CA VAL A 159 14.92 0.53 15.06
C VAL A 159 13.69 1.35 14.70
N LEU A 160 12.51 0.90 15.08
CA LEU A 160 11.25 1.56 14.73
C LEU A 160 10.75 2.52 15.83
N GLY A 161 11.19 2.34 17.08
CA GLY A 161 10.76 3.17 18.20
C GLY A 161 9.32 2.90 18.63
N ILE A 162 8.80 1.70 18.38
CA ILE A 162 7.46 1.25 18.79
C ILE A 162 7.60 0.06 19.74
N ARG A 163 6.82 0.03 20.83
CA ARG A 163 6.81 -1.10 21.76
C ARG A 163 6.14 -2.32 21.12
N THR A 164 6.56 -3.50 21.52
CA THR A 164 6.04 -4.78 21.02
C THR A 164 5.17 -5.48 22.05
N CYS A 165 4.09 -6.12 21.57
CA CYS A 165 3.21 -6.98 22.37
C CYS A 165 3.07 -8.33 21.65
N PRO A 166 3.86 -9.36 21.99
CA PRO A 166 3.72 -10.68 21.39
C PRO A 166 2.39 -11.33 21.82
N ILE A 167 1.53 -11.59 20.82
CA ILE A 167 0.23 -12.24 21.03
C ILE A 167 0.36 -13.75 20.96
N ASN A 168 1.22 -14.24 20.07
CA ASN A 168 1.60 -15.65 20.05
C ASN A 168 3.11 -15.81 20.22
N TRP A 169 3.56 -17.03 20.53
CA TRP A 169 4.96 -17.37 20.66
C TRP A 169 5.32 -18.61 19.85
N PRO A 170 6.43 -18.62 19.10
CA PRO A 170 6.79 -19.74 18.25
C PRO A 170 7.40 -20.88 19.06
N ILE A 171 7.05 -22.12 18.72
CA ILE A 171 7.62 -23.34 19.30
C ILE A 171 8.60 -23.93 18.27
N GLY A 172 9.89 -23.63 18.45
CA GLY A 172 10.94 -23.97 17.51
C GLY A 172 10.98 -23.09 16.27
N CYS A 173 11.91 -23.38 15.36
CA CYS A 173 12.04 -22.74 14.03
C CYS A 173 12.63 -23.71 13.01
N GLY A 174 12.62 -23.35 11.73
CA GLY A 174 13.14 -24.18 10.66
C GLY A 174 12.39 -25.51 10.52
N HIS A 175 13.11 -26.58 10.37
CA HIS A 175 12.53 -27.93 10.32
C HIS A 175 11.88 -28.35 11.64
N ASN A 176 12.24 -27.68 12.74
CA ASN A 176 11.73 -27.94 14.08
C ASN A 176 10.59 -27.01 14.47
N PHE A 177 10.07 -26.20 13.55
CA PHE A 177 8.92 -25.36 13.82
C PHE A 177 7.67 -26.22 14.03
N LYS A 178 7.28 -26.43 15.28
CA LYS A 178 6.16 -27.30 15.69
C LYS A 178 4.82 -26.60 15.61
N GLY A 179 4.79 -25.34 16.03
CA GLY A 179 3.54 -24.59 16.15
C GLY A 179 3.72 -23.26 16.84
N VAL A 180 2.62 -22.70 17.32
CA VAL A 180 2.60 -21.47 18.09
C VAL A 180 1.78 -21.63 19.37
N TYR A 181 2.23 -20.98 20.42
CA TYR A 181 1.46 -20.78 21.64
C TYR A 181 0.72 -19.44 21.55
N ASP A 182 -0.56 -19.45 21.79
CA ASP A 182 -1.43 -18.27 21.82
C ASP A 182 -1.55 -17.78 23.27
N ARG A 183 -1.09 -16.58 23.54
CA ARG A 183 -1.04 -16.01 24.91
C ARG A 183 -2.40 -15.55 25.42
N GLU A 184 -3.35 -15.24 24.55
CA GLU A 184 -4.71 -14.83 24.96
C GLU A 184 -5.58 -16.02 25.34
N THR A 185 -5.47 -17.12 24.57
CA THR A 185 -6.29 -18.31 24.78
C THR A 185 -5.61 -19.39 25.62
N GLU A 186 -4.32 -19.25 25.93
CA GLU A 186 -3.45 -20.24 26.56
C GLU A 186 -3.46 -21.60 25.83
N GLN A 187 -3.55 -21.56 24.49
CA GLN A 187 -3.60 -22.75 23.64
C GLN A 187 -2.35 -22.89 22.77
N VAL A 188 -1.96 -24.13 22.54
CA VAL A 188 -0.88 -24.50 21.60
C VAL A 188 -1.52 -25.05 20.34
N SER A 189 -1.25 -24.40 19.21
CA SER A 189 -1.63 -24.88 17.88
C SER A 189 -0.45 -25.56 17.23
N LEU A 190 -0.54 -26.87 17.02
CA LEU A 190 0.44 -27.69 16.29
C LEU A 190 0.01 -27.85 14.84
N PHE A 191 0.94 -27.76 13.92
CA PHE A 191 0.66 -27.79 12.49
C PHE A 191 1.28 -29.01 11.82
N HIS A 192 0.46 -29.73 11.05
CA HIS A 192 0.92 -30.84 10.24
C HIS A 192 1.19 -30.37 8.80
N SER A 193 2.40 -30.62 8.31
CA SER A 193 2.82 -30.20 6.97
C SER A 193 2.00 -30.93 5.90
N ASN A 194 1.07 -30.24 5.26
CA ASN A 194 0.28 -30.75 4.13
C ASN A 194 0.60 -30.02 2.82
N ALA A 195 0.96 -30.78 1.78
CA ALA A 195 1.02 -30.36 0.37
C ALA A 195 1.69 -28.99 0.09
N GLY A 196 2.72 -28.60 0.85
CA GLY A 196 3.47 -27.36 0.61
C GLY A 196 2.64 -26.07 0.77
N GLY A 197 1.70 -26.05 1.72
CA GLY A 197 0.93 -24.85 2.06
C GLY A 197 -0.14 -24.42 1.04
N LYS A 198 -0.45 -25.25 0.06
CA LYS A 198 -1.44 -24.92 -0.98
C LYS A 198 -2.90 -25.02 -0.53
N LYS A 199 -3.15 -25.67 0.58
CA LYS A 199 -4.46 -25.81 1.23
C LYS A 199 -4.38 -25.32 2.67
N ALA A 200 -5.53 -25.01 3.29
CA ALA A 200 -5.59 -24.78 4.72
C ALA A 200 -4.98 -25.96 5.49
N VAL A 201 -4.21 -25.65 6.52
CA VAL A 201 -3.48 -26.66 7.29
C VAL A 201 -4.40 -27.24 8.35
N GLU A 202 -4.38 -28.56 8.52
CA GLU A 202 -4.96 -29.20 9.69
C GLU A 202 -4.12 -28.86 10.90
N LYS A 203 -4.76 -28.32 11.93
CA LYS A 203 -4.13 -28.00 13.21
C LYS A 203 -4.71 -28.85 14.31
N GLU A 204 -3.84 -29.30 15.20
CA GLU A 204 -4.25 -29.88 16.48
C GLU A 204 -4.07 -28.79 17.55
N VAL A 205 -5.09 -28.60 18.38
CA VAL A 205 -5.09 -27.58 19.43
C VAL A 205 -5.09 -28.28 20.78
N PHE A 206 -4.13 -27.90 21.61
CA PHE A 206 -3.96 -28.38 22.97
C PHE A 206 -4.06 -27.23 23.94
N GLU A 207 -4.66 -27.45 25.10
CA GLU A 207 -4.50 -26.54 26.23
C GLU A 207 -3.04 -26.56 26.70
N TYR A 208 -2.48 -25.42 27.08
CA TYR A 208 -1.09 -25.35 27.57
C TYR A 208 -0.84 -26.27 28.76
N LYS A 209 -1.86 -26.48 29.61
CA LYS A 209 -1.80 -27.34 30.80
C LYS A 209 -2.11 -28.82 30.52
N ASP A 210 -2.27 -29.20 29.27
CA ASP A 210 -2.53 -30.60 28.87
C ASP A 210 -1.30 -31.45 29.19
N PRO A 211 -1.44 -32.54 30.01
CA PRO A 211 -0.31 -33.41 30.35
C PRO A 211 0.31 -34.10 29.14
N GLU A 212 -0.42 -34.25 28.05
CA GLU A 212 0.06 -34.90 26.83
C GLU A 212 0.85 -33.96 25.91
N LEU A 213 0.77 -32.65 26.13
CA LEU A 213 1.46 -31.65 25.29
C LEU A 213 2.97 -31.90 25.14
N PRO A 214 3.73 -32.25 26.21
CA PRO A 214 5.16 -32.57 26.08
C PRO A 214 5.45 -33.76 25.16
N ASN A 215 4.51 -34.71 25.03
CA ASN A 215 4.65 -35.85 24.12
C ASN A 215 4.54 -35.43 22.65
N HIS A 216 3.79 -34.37 22.36
CA HIS A 216 3.57 -33.86 21.00
C HIS A 216 4.69 -32.93 20.52
N ILE A 217 5.23 -32.07 21.40
CA ILE A 217 6.27 -31.10 21.05
C ILE A 217 7.69 -31.51 21.46
N SER A 218 7.89 -32.52 22.25
CA SER A 218 9.02 -32.98 23.03
C SER A 218 9.22 -32.22 24.35
N GLN A 219 9.82 -32.90 25.34
CA GLN A 219 10.06 -32.34 26.65
C GLN A 219 10.96 -31.08 26.59
N GLU A 220 11.98 -31.09 25.75
CA GLU A 220 12.91 -29.97 25.56
C GLU A 220 12.19 -28.69 25.09
N TYR A 221 11.31 -28.79 24.07
CA TYR A 221 10.55 -27.65 23.58
C TYR A 221 9.48 -27.18 24.58
N PHE A 222 8.94 -28.09 25.38
CA PHE A 222 8.00 -27.74 26.42
C PHE A 222 8.67 -26.94 27.54
N GLU A 223 9.84 -27.41 28.04
CA GLU A 223 10.63 -26.72 29.05
C GLU A 223 11.07 -25.32 28.56
N LYS A 224 11.55 -25.25 27.32
CA LYS A 224 11.90 -23.98 26.69
C LYS A 224 10.69 -23.03 26.60
N LEU A 225 9.53 -23.55 26.20
CA LEU A 225 8.31 -22.74 26.16
C LEU A 225 7.94 -22.20 27.53
N GLN A 226 8.08 -22.99 28.60
CA GLN A 226 7.83 -22.53 29.98
C GLN A 226 8.77 -21.39 30.38
N GLU A 227 10.07 -21.53 30.12
CA GLU A 227 11.07 -20.49 30.36
C GLU A 227 10.75 -19.20 29.60
N ASP A 228 10.42 -19.34 28.30
CA ASP A 228 10.07 -18.21 27.45
C ASP A 228 8.82 -17.49 27.97
N LEU A 229 7.78 -18.21 28.39
CA LEU A 229 6.56 -17.62 28.93
C LEU A 229 6.78 -16.88 30.25
N GLU A 230 7.59 -17.42 31.15
CA GLU A 230 7.97 -16.74 32.39
C GLU A 230 8.68 -15.40 32.13
N LEU A 231 9.58 -15.38 31.13
CA LEU A 231 10.27 -14.15 30.72
C LEU A 231 9.31 -13.14 30.08
N LEU A 232 8.41 -13.60 29.20
CA LEU A 232 7.42 -12.75 28.55
C LEU A 232 6.43 -12.12 29.53
N ASP A 233 5.98 -12.89 30.53
CA ASP A 233 5.05 -12.38 31.54
C ASP A 233 5.71 -11.35 32.47
N GLY A 234 7.04 -11.40 32.60
CA GLY A 234 7.81 -10.42 33.38
C GLY A 234 8.26 -9.17 32.61
N ALA A 235 8.40 -9.25 31.27
CA ALA A 235 9.08 -8.21 30.51
C ALA A 235 8.26 -7.65 29.32
N ALA A 236 7.34 -8.43 28.74
CA ALA A 236 6.59 -7.99 27.57
C ALA A 236 5.40 -7.10 27.96
N ASP A 237 5.12 -6.11 27.10
CA ASP A 237 3.90 -5.31 27.23
C ASP A 237 2.65 -6.18 27.02
N ALA A 238 1.59 -5.91 27.80
CA ALA A 238 0.27 -6.47 27.55
C ALA A 238 -0.42 -5.72 26.40
N PHE A 239 -1.38 -6.36 25.75
CA PHE A 239 -2.19 -5.72 24.72
C PHE A 239 -2.96 -4.54 25.32
N ASP A 240 -2.82 -3.37 24.70
CA ASP A 240 -3.55 -2.15 25.02
C ASP A 240 -4.02 -1.47 23.73
N GLU A 241 -5.31 -1.55 23.48
CA GLU A 241 -5.94 -1.01 22.28
C GLU A 241 -5.64 0.48 22.07
N LYS A 242 -5.62 1.27 23.14
CA LYS A 242 -5.37 2.73 23.04
C LYS A 242 -3.94 3.02 22.62
N ARG A 243 -2.97 2.25 23.10
CA ARG A 243 -1.57 2.38 22.71
C ARG A 243 -1.34 1.92 21.26
N VAL A 244 -2.06 0.88 20.82
CA VAL A 244 -2.04 0.43 19.42
C VAL A 244 -2.59 1.53 18.50
N ASP A 245 -3.72 2.11 18.86
CA ASP A 245 -4.31 3.23 18.09
C ASP A 245 -3.43 4.48 18.07
N ALA A 246 -2.70 4.74 19.15
CA ALA A 246 -1.76 5.84 19.23
C ALA A 246 -0.45 5.59 18.43
N GLY A 247 -0.23 4.35 17.93
CA GLY A 247 1.00 3.96 17.26
C GLY A 247 2.19 3.77 18.22
N GLU A 248 1.92 3.55 19.49
CA GLU A 248 2.93 3.34 20.56
C GLU A 248 3.23 1.86 20.81
N LEU A 249 2.32 0.97 20.41
CA LEU A 249 2.38 -0.47 20.63
C LEU A 249 1.99 -1.21 19.33
N THR A 250 2.73 -2.26 18.99
CA THR A 250 2.37 -3.17 17.91
C THR A 250 2.15 -4.59 18.43
N PRO A 251 0.97 -5.20 18.22
CA PRO A 251 0.77 -6.62 18.43
C PRO A 251 1.66 -7.42 17.46
N VAL A 252 2.40 -8.40 18.00
CA VAL A 252 3.36 -9.19 17.22
C VAL A 252 2.91 -10.64 17.15
N PHE A 253 2.98 -11.20 15.96
CA PHE A 253 2.64 -12.58 15.65
C PHE A 253 3.79 -13.25 14.91
N PHE A 254 4.06 -14.50 15.26
CA PHE A 254 5.07 -15.34 14.62
C PHE A 254 4.40 -16.43 13.79
N GLY A 255 4.96 -16.74 12.62
CA GLY A 255 4.42 -17.80 11.78
C GLY A 255 5.15 -18.02 10.46
N SER A 256 4.51 -18.75 9.57
CA SER A 256 4.98 -18.98 8.21
C SER A 256 3.82 -18.89 7.22
N ALA A 257 3.84 -17.85 6.38
CA ALA A 257 2.89 -17.73 5.29
C ALA A 257 3.02 -18.87 4.26
N LEU A 258 4.24 -19.39 4.03
CA LEU A 258 4.46 -20.45 3.07
C LEU A 258 3.76 -21.76 3.48
N THR A 259 3.87 -22.14 4.73
CA THR A 259 3.31 -23.38 5.28
C THR A 259 1.91 -23.22 5.86
N ASN A 260 1.38 -21.99 5.96
CA ASN A 260 0.14 -21.58 6.64
C ASN A 260 0.18 -21.65 8.18
N PHE A 261 1.37 -21.85 8.76
CA PHE A 261 1.50 -21.96 10.21
C PHE A 261 1.32 -20.60 10.90
N GLY A 262 0.39 -20.53 11.85
CA GLY A 262 0.05 -19.31 12.59
C GLY A 262 -0.76 -18.26 11.81
N VAL A 263 -1.04 -18.48 10.52
CA VAL A 263 -1.70 -17.47 9.67
C VAL A 263 -3.19 -17.31 10.02
N GLU A 264 -3.90 -18.43 10.24
CA GLU A 264 -5.31 -18.37 10.62
C GLU A 264 -5.50 -17.72 12.00
N THR A 265 -4.68 -18.11 12.97
CA THR A 265 -4.68 -17.51 14.31
C THR A 265 -4.39 -16.01 14.24
N PHE A 266 -3.39 -15.61 13.44
CA PHE A 266 -3.13 -14.20 13.19
C PHE A 266 -4.37 -13.48 12.62
N LEU A 267 -5.00 -14.02 11.59
CA LEU A 267 -6.17 -13.39 10.97
C LEU A 267 -7.32 -13.21 11.97
N GLN A 268 -7.59 -14.21 12.81
CA GLN A 268 -8.64 -14.16 13.82
C GLN A 268 -8.38 -13.05 14.85
N HIS A 269 -7.20 -13.02 15.45
CA HIS A 269 -6.82 -11.99 16.42
C HIS A 269 -6.76 -10.60 15.78
N PHE A 270 -6.16 -10.49 14.60
CA PHE A 270 -6.08 -9.22 13.87
C PHE A 270 -7.47 -8.62 13.63
N LEU A 271 -8.45 -9.41 13.18
CA LEU A 271 -9.81 -8.94 12.94
C LEU A 271 -10.56 -8.57 14.23
N ALA A 272 -10.26 -9.24 15.34
CA ALA A 272 -10.82 -8.90 16.65
C ALA A 272 -10.24 -7.60 17.20
N MET A 273 -8.93 -7.38 17.01
CA MET A 273 -8.19 -6.21 17.52
C MET A 273 -8.33 -4.96 16.63
N THR A 274 -8.66 -5.12 15.33
CA THR A 274 -8.81 -3.98 14.42
C THR A 274 -10.18 -3.34 14.54
N LYS A 275 -10.21 -2.03 14.38
CA LYS A 275 -11.45 -1.24 14.40
C LYS A 275 -12.19 -1.26 13.07
N SER A 276 -13.47 -0.90 13.14
CA SER A 276 -14.26 -0.45 12.00
C SER A 276 -13.63 0.81 11.36
N PRO A 277 -14.09 1.22 10.18
CA PRO A 277 -13.55 2.38 9.48
C PRO A 277 -13.44 3.61 10.35
N LEU A 278 -12.29 4.29 10.25
CA LEU A 278 -11.96 5.46 11.08
C LEU A 278 -12.50 6.75 10.44
N PRO A 279 -12.86 7.78 11.26
CA PRO A 279 -13.18 9.10 10.77
C PRO A 279 -12.03 9.71 9.96
N ARG A 280 -12.37 10.47 8.91
CA ARG A 280 -11.39 11.06 8.00
C ARG A 280 -11.39 12.57 8.04
N LYS A 281 -10.20 13.15 8.02
CA LYS A 281 -9.99 14.60 8.06
C LYS A 281 -10.34 15.26 6.72
N SER A 282 -11.09 16.34 6.78
CA SER A 282 -11.39 17.25 5.68
C SER A 282 -11.05 18.70 6.06
N ASP A 283 -11.18 19.62 5.13
CA ASP A 283 -11.06 21.08 5.36
C ASP A 283 -12.17 21.63 6.26
N GLN A 284 -13.26 20.87 6.47
CA GLN A 284 -14.39 21.23 7.33
C GLN A 284 -14.42 20.44 8.66
N GLY A 285 -13.37 19.65 8.96
CA GLY A 285 -13.26 18.82 10.15
C GLY A 285 -13.25 17.33 9.86
N MET A 286 -13.48 16.53 10.91
CA MET A 286 -13.54 15.07 10.79
C MET A 286 -14.90 14.63 10.25
N ILE A 287 -14.90 13.74 9.26
CA ILE A 287 -16.10 13.12 8.69
C ILE A 287 -16.20 11.70 9.26
N ASP A 288 -17.29 11.43 9.97
CA ASP A 288 -17.56 10.12 10.57
C ASP A 288 -18.08 9.15 9.50
N PRO A 289 -17.59 7.90 9.43
CA PRO A 289 -18.07 6.89 8.48
C PRO A 289 -19.58 6.60 8.57
N VAL A 290 -20.19 6.78 9.74
CA VAL A 290 -21.63 6.53 9.95
C VAL A 290 -22.52 7.71 9.56
N GLU A 291 -21.98 8.82 9.05
CA GLU A 291 -22.79 9.88 8.46
C GLU A 291 -23.58 9.35 7.27
N GLU A 292 -24.85 9.74 7.15
CA GLU A 292 -25.75 9.22 6.10
C GLU A 292 -25.33 9.71 4.70
N ALA A 293 -24.73 10.88 4.61
CA ALA A 293 -24.28 11.44 3.35
C ALA A 293 -23.08 10.68 2.80
N PHE A 294 -23.20 10.18 1.57
CA PHE A 294 -22.10 9.54 0.86
C PHE A 294 -20.93 10.50 0.68
N SER A 295 -19.74 10.02 0.98
CA SER A 295 -18.51 10.67 0.58
C SER A 295 -17.40 9.66 0.30
N ALA A 296 -16.52 10.00 -0.64
CA ALA A 296 -15.40 9.18 -1.04
C ALA A 296 -14.24 10.04 -1.56
N PHE A 297 -13.04 9.48 -1.62
CA PHE A 297 -11.91 10.09 -2.31
C PHE A 297 -11.23 9.09 -3.24
N VAL A 298 -10.68 9.61 -4.33
CA VAL A 298 -9.91 8.84 -5.31
C VAL A 298 -8.47 8.69 -4.82
N PHE A 299 -8.01 7.48 -4.57
CA PHE A 299 -6.62 7.24 -4.15
C PHE A 299 -5.76 6.61 -5.23
N LYS A 300 -6.39 6.00 -6.25
CA LYS A 300 -5.69 5.32 -7.33
C LYS A 300 -6.48 5.42 -8.64
N ILE A 301 -5.77 5.57 -9.74
CA ILE A 301 -6.31 5.49 -11.10
C ILE A 301 -5.50 4.44 -11.85
N GLN A 302 -6.18 3.61 -12.62
CA GLN A 302 -5.56 2.56 -13.39
C GLN A 302 -6.21 2.43 -14.76
N ALA A 303 -5.39 2.44 -15.81
CA ALA A 303 -5.84 2.25 -17.20
C ALA A 303 -5.37 0.91 -17.74
N ASN A 304 -6.06 0.45 -18.79
CA ASN A 304 -5.69 -0.72 -19.59
C ASN A 304 -5.52 -2.02 -18.77
N MET A 305 -6.33 -2.20 -17.72
CA MET A 305 -6.32 -3.43 -16.91
C MET A 305 -6.70 -4.67 -17.73
N ASP A 306 -7.58 -4.52 -18.71
CA ASP A 306 -7.85 -5.54 -19.73
C ASP A 306 -7.19 -5.12 -21.05
N PRO A 307 -6.24 -5.91 -21.59
CA PRO A 307 -5.60 -5.61 -22.88
C PRO A 307 -6.59 -5.49 -24.06
N LYS A 308 -7.79 -6.10 -23.93
CA LYS A 308 -8.83 -6.06 -24.95
C LYS A 308 -9.74 -4.84 -24.86
N HIS A 309 -9.83 -4.26 -23.67
CA HIS A 309 -10.66 -3.10 -23.38
C HIS A 309 -9.78 -1.99 -22.83
N ARG A 310 -9.72 -0.87 -23.56
CA ARG A 310 -8.99 0.34 -23.10
C ARG A 310 -9.83 1.11 -22.10
N ASP A 311 -10.15 0.47 -20.99
CA ASP A 311 -10.88 1.06 -19.89
C ASP A 311 -9.94 1.74 -18.89
N ARG A 312 -10.45 2.75 -18.23
CA ARG A 312 -9.80 3.44 -17.12
C ARG A 312 -10.72 3.35 -15.91
N VAL A 313 -10.15 2.97 -14.77
CA VAL A 313 -10.86 2.78 -13.52
C VAL A 313 -10.28 3.71 -12.47
N ALA A 314 -11.14 4.47 -11.79
CA ALA A 314 -10.79 5.22 -10.60
C ALA A 314 -11.18 4.41 -9.37
N PHE A 315 -10.22 4.09 -8.52
CA PHE A 315 -10.44 3.42 -7.24
C PHE A 315 -10.69 4.46 -6.16
N MET A 316 -11.81 4.30 -5.49
CA MET A 316 -12.31 5.22 -4.47
C MET A 316 -12.45 4.50 -3.14
N ARG A 317 -11.97 5.14 -2.06
CA ARG A 317 -12.29 4.78 -0.69
C ARG A 317 -13.58 5.50 -0.30
N ILE A 318 -14.63 4.76 0.04
CA ILE A 318 -15.84 5.32 0.63
C ILE A 318 -15.53 5.67 2.08
N CYS A 319 -15.71 6.95 2.43
CA CYS A 319 -15.40 7.47 3.76
C CYS A 319 -16.61 7.57 4.65
N SER A 320 -17.79 7.84 4.08
CA SER A 320 -19.06 7.89 4.83
C SER A 320 -20.24 7.46 3.97
N GLY A 321 -21.31 7.06 4.64
CA GLY A 321 -22.61 6.76 4.06
C GLY A 321 -22.66 5.48 3.24
N GLU A 322 -23.67 5.43 2.37
CA GLU A 322 -23.96 4.31 1.48
C GLU A 322 -23.80 4.72 0.02
N PHE A 323 -23.14 3.88 -0.75
CA PHE A 323 -23.05 3.97 -2.20
C PHE A 323 -24.14 3.11 -2.85
N ASP A 324 -24.87 3.69 -3.80
CA ASP A 324 -25.80 2.97 -4.70
C ASP A 324 -25.31 3.07 -6.15
N ALA A 325 -25.37 1.96 -6.88
CA ALA A 325 -24.94 1.92 -8.27
C ALA A 325 -25.66 2.94 -9.14
N GLY A 326 -24.89 3.74 -9.87
CA GLY A 326 -25.41 4.78 -10.76
C GLY A 326 -25.85 6.07 -10.09
N MET A 327 -25.55 6.25 -8.80
CA MET A 327 -25.77 7.51 -8.10
C MET A 327 -25.02 8.68 -8.75
N GLU A 328 -25.60 9.88 -8.65
CA GLU A 328 -24.97 11.12 -9.11
C GLU A 328 -24.42 11.88 -7.89
N VAL A 329 -23.14 12.22 -7.94
CA VAL A 329 -22.42 12.85 -6.83
C VAL A 329 -21.73 14.15 -7.28
N ASN A 330 -21.43 15.02 -6.34
CA ASN A 330 -20.62 16.22 -6.59
C ASN A 330 -19.15 15.82 -6.68
N HIS A 331 -18.49 16.11 -7.80
CA HIS A 331 -17.04 16.09 -7.94
C HIS A 331 -16.51 17.48 -7.58
N ILE A 332 -15.96 17.60 -6.38
CA ILE A 332 -15.67 18.92 -5.80
C ILE A 332 -14.61 19.68 -6.59
N GLN A 333 -13.45 19.05 -6.83
CA GLN A 333 -12.34 19.66 -7.58
C GLN A 333 -12.73 19.95 -9.05
N GLY A 334 -13.57 19.11 -9.64
CA GLY A 334 -14.09 19.30 -10.99
C GLY A 334 -15.25 20.30 -11.09
N GLY A 335 -15.82 20.76 -9.97
CA GLY A 335 -16.91 21.74 -9.92
C GLY A 335 -18.21 21.29 -10.60
N ARG A 336 -18.46 19.97 -10.72
CA ARG A 336 -19.59 19.40 -11.48
C ARG A 336 -20.17 18.17 -10.80
N LYS A 337 -21.38 17.81 -11.20
CA LYS A 337 -21.98 16.52 -10.86
C LYS A 337 -21.49 15.44 -11.82
N VAL A 338 -21.25 14.25 -11.30
CA VAL A 338 -20.83 13.09 -12.06
C VAL A 338 -21.63 11.86 -11.65
N LYS A 339 -21.98 11.03 -12.64
CA LYS A 339 -22.65 9.76 -12.40
C LYS A 339 -21.59 8.68 -12.23
N LEU A 340 -21.62 7.97 -11.10
CA LEU A 340 -20.73 6.85 -10.84
C LEU A 340 -21.26 5.60 -11.55
N SER A 341 -20.64 5.26 -12.69
CA SER A 341 -21.09 4.17 -13.55
C SER A 341 -20.14 2.97 -13.48
N GLN A 342 -20.71 1.80 -13.75
CA GLN A 342 -20.00 0.52 -13.76
C GLN A 342 -19.18 0.27 -12.49
N PRO A 343 -19.79 0.40 -11.29
CA PRO A 343 -19.06 0.18 -10.05
C PRO A 343 -18.65 -1.27 -9.96
N THR A 344 -17.38 -1.52 -9.68
CA THR A 344 -16.82 -2.86 -9.56
C THR A 344 -16.03 -2.99 -8.26
N GLN A 345 -16.06 -4.16 -7.67
CA GLN A 345 -15.13 -4.59 -6.61
C GLN A 345 -14.31 -5.77 -7.12
N MET A 346 -13.08 -5.84 -6.67
CA MET A 346 -12.20 -6.96 -6.96
C MET A 346 -12.41 -8.05 -5.90
N MET A 347 -13.11 -9.11 -6.27
CA MET A 347 -13.32 -10.28 -5.43
C MET A 347 -12.34 -11.36 -5.88
N ALA A 348 -11.18 -11.44 -5.22
CA ALA A 348 -10.09 -12.32 -5.62
C ALA A 348 -9.71 -12.13 -7.12
N ASP A 349 -9.98 -13.12 -7.98
CA ASP A 349 -9.63 -13.10 -9.41
C ASP A 349 -10.68 -12.40 -10.29
N GLU A 350 -11.86 -12.05 -9.75
CA GLU A 350 -12.98 -11.58 -10.56
C GLU A 350 -13.43 -10.17 -10.21
N ARG A 351 -13.75 -9.38 -11.23
CA ARG A 351 -14.47 -8.12 -11.06
C ARG A 351 -15.94 -8.40 -10.92
N LYS A 352 -16.53 -8.03 -9.80
CA LYS A 352 -17.99 -8.10 -9.60
C LYS A 352 -18.57 -6.71 -9.65
N ILE A 353 -19.69 -6.58 -10.36
CA ILE A 353 -20.51 -5.37 -10.30
C ILE A 353 -21.10 -5.28 -8.90
N VAL A 354 -21.07 -4.10 -8.32
CA VAL A 354 -21.52 -3.81 -6.97
C VAL A 354 -22.72 -2.89 -7.02
N ASP A 355 -23.84 -3.34 -6.47
CA ASP A 355 -25.04 -2.51 -6.37
C ASP A 355 -24.94 -1.53 -5.19
N LYS A 356 -24.40 -1.99 -4.06
CA LYS A 356 -24.25 -1.23 -2.83
C LYS A 356 -22.88 -1.42 -2.19
N ALA A 357 -22.36 -0.33 -1.62
CA ALA A 357 -21.15 -0.34 -0.80
C ALA A 357 -21.25 0.73 0.31
N TYR A 358 -20.44 0.64 1.34
CA TYR A 358 -20.57 1.43 2.56
C TYR A 358 -19.27 2.07 2.98
N GLY A 359 -19.34 3.03 3.88
CA GLY A 359 -18.15 3.61 4.51
C GLY A 359 -17.17 2.51 4.95
N GLY A 360 -15.94 2.57 4.47
CA GLY A 360 -14.93 1.52 4.65
C GLY A 360 -14.64 0.70 3.39
N ASP A 361 -15.58 0.57 2.47
CA ASP A 361 -15.36 -0.18 1.24
C ASP A 361 -14.50 0.59 0.22
N ILE A 362 -13.92 -0.18 -0.68
CA ILE A 362 -13.23 0.33 -1.85
C ILE A 362 -13.97 -0.13 -3.09
N ILE A 363 -14.29 0.82 -3.97
CA ILE A 363 -14.92 0.55 -5.26
C ILE A 363 -14.08 1.11 -6.40
N GLY A 364 -14.07 0.42 -7.53
CA GLY A 364 -13.57 0.95 -8.79
C GLY A 364 -14.74 1.44 -9.64
N VAL A 365 -14.68 2.63 -10.18
CA VAL A 365 -15.68 3.15 -11.11
C VAL A 365 -15.04 3.46 -12.46
N PHE A 366 -15.83 3.33 -13.52
CA PHE A 366 -15.35 3.73 -14.84
C PHE A 366 -15.01 5.22 -14.85
N ASP A 367 -13.81 5.53 -15.35
CA ASP A 367 -13.32 6.90 -15.44
C ASP A 367 -13.18 7.32 -16.92
N PRO A 368 -14.02 8.21 -17.43
CA PRO A 368 -13.87 8.75 -18.77
C PRO A 368 -12.67 9.74 -18.92
N GLY A 369 -11.79 9.81 -17.93
CA GLY A 369 -10.64 10.73 -17.91
C GLY A 369 -10.93 12.03 -17.17
N ILE A 370 -11.83 11.98 -16.20
CA ILE A 370 -12.27 13.17 -15.44
C ILE A 370 -11.76 13.22 -14.00
N PHE A 371 -11.34 12.08 -13.46
CA PHE A 371 -10.86 11.99 -12.09
C PHE A 371 -9.34 12.15 -12.01
N SER A 372 -8.91 12.71 -10.91
CA SER A 372 -7.52 12.80 -10.49
C SER A 372 -7.34 12.16 -9.10
N ILE A 373 -6.12 11.69 -8.81
CA ILE A 373 -5.78 11.19 -7.48
C ILE A 373 -5.93 12.33 -6.47
N GLY A 374 -6.64 12.08 -5.36
CA GLY A 374 -6.97 13.07 -4.34
C GLY A 374 -8.34 13.75 -4.52
N ASP A 375 -9.06 13.48 -5.62
CA ASP A 375 -10.39 14.05 -5.82
C ASP A 375 -11.39 13.58 -4.77
N THR A 376 -12.20 14.52 -4.30
CA THR A 376 -13.29 14.30 -3.35
C THR A 376 -14.63 14.25 -4.06
N LEU A 377 -15.42 13.25 -3.71
CA LEU A 377 -16.77 13.02 -4.18
C LEU A 377 -17.72 13.01 -2.98
N GLU A 378 -18.83 13.74 -3.05
CA GLU A 378 -19.72 13.83 -1.90
C GLU A 378 -21.17 14.13 -2.30
N LEU A 379 -22.11 13.86 -1.38
CA LEU A 379 -23.53 14.20 -1.47
C LEU A 379 -24.02 15.07 -0.30
N SER A 380 -23.09 15.59 0.50
CA SER A 380 -23.46 16.43 1.62
C SER A 380 -23.95 17.83 1.16
N ASN A 381 -24.70 18.51 2.02
CA ASN A 381 -25.05 19.92 1.81
C ASN A 381 -23.87 20.86 2.08
N LYS A 382 -22.81 20.36 2.73
CA LYS A 382 -21.59 21.10 3.03
C LYS A 382 -20.50 20.59 2.09
N LYS A 383 -20.13 21.38 1.09
CA LYS A 383 -19.00 21.06 0.23
C LYS A 383 -17.73 21.05 1.06
N PHE A 384 -17.00 19.95 1.05
CA PHE A 384 -15.71 19.83 1.71
C PHE A 384 -14.72 19.08 0.82
N VAL A 385 -13.44 19.21 1.14
CA VAL A 385 -12.35 18.50 0.46
C VAL A 385 -11.60 17.67 1.48
N TYR A 386 -11.39 16.40 1.19
CA TYR A 386 -10.50 15.57 2.00
C TYR A 386 -9.06 16.06 1.89
N GLU A 387 -8.29 15.84 2.95
CA GLU A 387 -6.86 16.16 2.96
C GLU A 387 -6.18 15.49 1.76
N GLY A 388 -5.47 16.30 0.97
CA GLY A 388 -4.85 15.86 -0.28
C GLY A 388 -3.79 14.78 -0.08
N ILE A 389 -3.54 14.00 -1.11
CA ILE A 389 -2.48 13.01 -1.13
C ILE A 389 -1.20 13.71 -1.60
N PRO A 390 -0.16 13.81 -0.75
CA PRO A 390 1.10 14.46 -1.15
C PRO A 390 1.76 13.67 -2.30
N THR A 391 2.41 14.40 -3.19
CA THR A 391 3.21 13.84 -4.27
C THR A 391 4.67 13.81 -3.84
N PHE A 392 5.33 12.68 -3.99
CA PHE A 392 6.76 12.55 -3.68
C PHE A 392 7.59 13.31 -4.71
N ALA A 393 8.67 13.93 -4.23
CA ALA A 393 9.66 14.54 -5.11
C ALA A 393 10.38 13.44 -5.91
N PRO A 394 10.46 13.52 -7.25
CA PRO A 394 11.28 12.63 -8.04
C PRO A 394 12.76 12.79 -7.72
N GLU A 395 13.49 11.66 -7.76
CA GLU A 395 14.94 11.60 -7.54
C GLU A 395 15.72 11.33 -8.82
N HIS A 396 15.02 10.88 -9.90
CA HIS A 396 15.62 10.58 -11.19
C HIS A 396 14.84 11.23 -12.31
N PHE A 397 15.54 11.76 -13.29
CA PHE A 397 14.95 12.49 -14.41
C PHE A 397 15.48 11.99 -15.74
N ALA A 398 14.61 11.87 -16.74
CA ALA A 398 14.99 11.53 -18.10
C ALA A 398 14.18 12.34 -19.11
N ARG A 399 14.83 12.73 -20.19
CA ARG A 399 14.15 13.22 -21.39
C ARG A 399 13.65 12.00 -22.17
N VAL A 400 12.38 12.01 -22.52
CA VAL A 400 11.71 10.88 -23.21
C VAL A 400 11.30 11.32 -24.61
N ARG A 401 11.76 10.59 -25.61
CA ARG A 401 11.43 10.86 -27.02
C ARG A 401 10.96 9.59 -27.71
N GLN A 402 9.90 9.69 -28.50
CA GLN A 402 9.49 8.60 -29.38
C GLN A 402 10.54 8.41 -30.49
N ILE A 403 10.80 7.15 -30.86
CA ILE A 403 11.73 6.82 -31.96
C ILE A 403 11.04 7.11 -33.30
N ASP A 404 9.79 6.68 -33.42
CA ASP A 404 8.98 6.92 -34.63
C ASP A 404 8.16 8.21 -34.48
N THR A 405 8.48 9.22 -35.27
CA THR A 405 7.81 10.53 -35.23
C THR A 405 6.33 10.45 -35.65
N MET A 406 5.92 9.45 -36.44
CA MET A 406 4.53 9.23 -36.83
C MET A 406 3.65 8.81 -35.65
N LYS A 407 4.23 8.28 -34.59
CA LYS A 407 3.53 7.83 -33.39
C LYS A 407 3.41 8.90 -32.29
N ARG A 408 3.64 10.18 -32.62
CA ARG A 408 3.63 11.27 -31.61
C ARG A 408 2.30 11.35 -30.83
N LYS A 409 1.16 11.17 -31.51
CA LYS A 409 -0.15 11.21 -30.84
C LYS A 409 -0.30 10.09 -29.80
N GLN A 410 0.11 8.87 -30.16
CA GLN A 410 0.10 7.71 -29.25
C GLN A 410 1.07 7.91 -28.09
N PHE A 411 2.25 8.47 -28.38
CA PHE A 411 3.26 8.80 -27.37
C PHE A 411 2.71 9.78 -26.34
N LEU A 412 2.19 10.92 -26.75
CA LEU A 412 1.64 11.93 -25.85
C LEU A 412 0.49 11.37 -25.01
N LYS A 413 -0.41 10.59 -25.65
CA LYS A 413 -1.51 9.91 -24.96
C LYS A 413 -0.99 8.94 -23.91
N GLY A 414 -0.03 8.07 -24.25
CA GLY A 414 0.52 7.06 -23.35
C GLY A 414 1.22 7.68 -22.16
N VAL A 415 2.12 8.64 -22.39
CA VAL A 415 2.84 9.31 -21.31
C VAL A 415 1.88 10.05 -20.39
N SER A 416 0.88 10.77 -20.93
CA SER A 416 -0.12 11.48 -20.15
C SER A 416 -0.98 10.54 -19.30
N GLN A 417 -1.44 9.41 -19.84
CA GLN A 417 -2.23 8.45 -19.07
C GLN A 417 -1.42 7.80 -17.96
N ILE A 418 -0.18 7.38 -18.22
CA ILE A 418 0.71 6.78 -17.21
C ILE A 418 1.02 7.79 -16.08
N ALA A 419 1.16 9.08 -16.42
CA ALA A 419 1.33 10.14 -15.42
C ALA A 419 0.07 10.37 -14.57
N GLN A 420 -1.11 10.31 -15.18
CA GLN A 420 -2.38 10.44 -14.46
C GLN A 420 -2.65 9.26 -13.50
N GLU A 421 -2.08 8.09 -13.76
CA GLU A 421 -2.06 6.97 -12.82
C GLU A 421 -1.05 7.20 -11.68
N GLY A 422 -0.21 8.23 -11.79
CA GLY A 422 0.81 8.58 -10.81
C GLY A 422 2.06 7.69 -10.87
N ALA A 423 2.24 6.88 -11.90
CA ALA A 423 3.42 6.04 -12.07
C ALA A 423 4.68 6.85 -12.42
N ILE A 424 4.50 8.02 -13.00
CA ILE A 424 5.55 8.97 -13.38
C ILE A 424 5.06 10.40 -13.17
N GLN A 425 5.98 11.36 -13.11
CA GLN A 425 5.67 12.79 -13.17
C GLN A 425 6.22 13.39 -14.47
N ILE A 426 5.46 14.32 -15.07
CA ILE A 426 5.82 14.96 -16.33
C ILE A 426 6.15 16.42 -16.07
N PHE A 427 7.27 16.84 -16.67
CA PHE A 427 7.72 18.22 -16.65
C PHE A 427 8.02 18.68 -18.09
N GLN A 428 7.91 19.98 -18.29
CA GLN A 428 8.20 20.64 -19.55
C GLN A 428 9.13 21.82 -19.30
N GLU A 429 9.97 22.18 -20.24
CA GLU A 429 10.74 23.42 -20.14
C GLU A 429 9.81 24.63 -20.06
N TYR A 430 10.12 25.57 -19.17
CA TYR A 430 9.21 26.66 -18.83
C TYR A 430 8.85 27.54 -20.03
N ASN A 431 9.79 27.83 -20.92
CA ASN A 431 9.62 28.72 -22.07
C ASN A 431 9.60 27.98 -23.42
N SER A 432 9.51 26.66 -23.44
CA SER A 432 9.45 25.89 -24.68
C SER A 432 8.05 25.31 -24.89
N GLY A 433 7.66 25.12 -26.15
CA GLY A 433 6.45 24.40 -26.50
C GLY A 433 6.52 22.93 -26.06
N MET A 434 5.40 22.18 -26.21
CA MET A 434 5.28 20.77 -25.80
C MET A 434 6.27 19.79 -26.48
N GLU A 435 7.39 20.24 -26.99
CA GLU A 435 8.28 19.41 -27.80
C GLU A 435 9.15 18.46 -27.01
N GLU A 436 9.57 18.84 -25.79
CA GLU A 436 10.41 18.02 -24.95
C GLU A 436 9.71 17.64 -23.65
N ILE A 437 9.51 16.34 -23.45
CA ILE A 437 8.95 15.78 -22.22
C ILE A 437 10.09 15.31 -21.32
N ILE A 438 10.16 15.88 -20.12
CA ILE A 438 10.99 15.39 -19.04
C ILE A 438 10.10 14.55 -18.13
N VAL A 439 10.53 13.33 -17.85
CA VAL A 439 9.86 12.44 -16.90
C VAL A 439 10.70 12.37 -15.64
N GLY A 440 10.06 12.58 -14.49
CA GLY A 440 10.62 12.37 -13.17
C GLY A 440 10.02 11.13 -12.51
N VAL A 441 10.85 10.36 -11.82
CA VAL A 441 10.47 9.15 -11.09
C VAL A 441 11.21 9.07 -9.75
N VAL A 442 10.64 8.35 -8.80
CA VAL A 442 11.26 8.13 -7.48
C VAL A 442 12.38 7.09 -7.58
N GLY A 443 12.19 6.05 -8.41
CA GLY A 443 13.19 5.02 -8.61
C GLY A 443 13.37 4.62 -10.08
N SER A 444 14.55 4.17 -10.43
CA SER A 444 14.97 3.91 -11.82
C SER A 444 14.16 2.80 -12.51
N LEU A 445 13.63 1.84 -11.76
CA LEU A 445 12.79 0.76 -12.30
C LEU A 445 11.49 1.29 -12.93
N GLN A 446 10.99 2.44 -12.48
CA GLN A 446 9.81 3.08 -13.09
C GLN A 446 10.05 3.49 -14.56
N PHE A 447 11.29 3.80 -14.96
CA PHE A 447 11.61 4.04 -16.37
C PHE A 447 11.49 2.77 -17.23
N GLU A 448 11.85 1.61 -16.68
CA GLU A 448 11.69 0.35 -17.39
C GLU A 448 10.19 0.02 -17.56
N VAL A 449 9.40 0.22 -16.49
CA VAL A 449 7.94 0.07 -16.54
C VAL A 449 7.32 1.03 -17.56
N LEU A 450 7.74 2.30 -17.59
CA LEU A 450 7.30 3.28 -18.57
C LEU A 450 7.58 2.81 -20.00
N THR A 451 8.81 2.38 -20.27
CA THR A 451 9.24 1.91 -21.59
C THR A 451 8.45 0.67 -22.02
N TYR A 452 8.29 -0.28 -21.11
CA TYR A 452 7.52 -1.51 -21.33
C TYR A 452 6.05 -1.18 -21.66
N ARG A 453 5.41 -0.34 -20.87
CA ARG A 453 4.01 0.05 -21.04
C ARG A 453 3.79 0.84 -22.34
N LEU A 454 4.65 1.80 -22.66
CA LEU A 454 4.54 2.56 -23.93
C LEU A 454 4.66 1.65 -25.14
N LYS A 455 5.53 0.64 -25.09
CA LYS A 455 5.69 -0.34 -26.16
C LYS A 455 4.47 -1.26 -26.27
N ASN A 456 4.05 -1.88 -25.18
CA ASN A 456 3.04 -2.96 -25.22
C ASN A 456 1.60 -2.44 -25.24
N GLU A 457 1.30 -1.34 -24.53
CA GLU A 457 -0.06 -0.80 -24.44
C GLU A 457 -0.35 0.25 -25.53
N TYR A 458 0.65 1.05 -25.92
CA TYR A 458 0.49 2.17 -26.86
C TYR A 458 1.19 1.94 -28.20
N ASN A 459 1.94 0.84 -28.37
CA ASN A 459 2.73 0.52 -29.54
C ASN A 459 3.73 1.64 -29.91
N VAL A 460 4.41 2.21 -28.91
CA VAL A 460 5.38 3.29 -29.06
C VAL A 460 6.72 2.88 -28.46
N GLU A 461 7.77 2.86 -29.27
CA GLU A 461 9.13 2.73 -28.79
C GLU A 461 9.73 4.09 -28.49
N VAL A 462 10.40 4.20 -27.35
CA VAL A 462 10.98 5.44 -26.86
C VAL A 462 12.47 5.29 -26.57
N ARG A 463 13.16 6.43 -26.66
CA ARG A 463 14.54 6.59 -26.19
C ARG A 463 14.53 7.43 -24.93
N LEU A 464 15.21 6.96 -23.89
CA LEU A 464 15.45 7.67 -22.66
C LEU A 464 16.86 8.29 -22.69
N GLU A 465 16.94 9.57 -22.36
CA GLU A 465 18.17 10.30 -22.13
C GLU A 465 18.17 10.75 -20.69
N MET A 466 18.98 10.10 -19.84
CA MET A 466 19.07 10.42 -18.42
C MET A 466 19.61 11.85 -18.23
N LEU A 467 18.99 12.59 -17.31
CA LEU A 467 19.36 13.94 -16.96
C LEU A 467 20.08 13.94 -15.60
N PRO A 468 21.02 14.86 -15.37
CA PRO A 468 21.85 14.85 -14.17
C PRO A 468 21.16 15.48 -12.94
N TYR A 469 19.83 15.57 -12.94
CA TYR A 469 19.09 16.18 -11.84
C TYR A 469 18.66 15.10 -10.83
N GLU A 470 18.79 15.45 -9.54
CA GLU A 470 18.40 14.57 -8.43
C GLU A 470 17.47 15.27 -7.43
N HIS A 471 17.30 16.59 -7.55
CA HIS A 471 16.49 17.38 -6.63
C HIS A 471 15.49 18.24 -7.38
N ILE A 472 14.30 18.37 -6.82
CA ILE A 472 13.23 19.23 -7.33
C ILE A 472 12.77 20.18 -6.23
N ARG A 473 12.41 21.41 -6.61
CA ARG A 473 11.81 22.41 -5.70
C ARG A 473 10.69 23.14 -6.41
N TRP A 474 9.54 23.22 -5.76
CA TRP A 474 8.40 24.01 -6.21
C TRP A 474 8.59 25.47 -5.80
N ILE A 475 8.25 26.41 -6.70
CA ILE A 475 8.28 27.83 -6.41
C ILE A 475 6.94 28.20 -5.78
N GLU A 476 6.92 28.46 -4.47
CA GLU A 476 5.68 28.71 -3.74
C GLU A 476 5.01 30.04 -4.13
N ASN A 477 5.81 31.07 -4.35
CA ASN A 477 5.36 32.43 -4.63
C ASN A 477 5.49 32.83 -6.11
N TYR A 478 5.31 31.87 -7.01
CA TYR A 478 5.47 32.09 -8.46
C TYR A 478 4.51 33.11 -9.07
N THR A 479 3.40 33.41 -8.39
CA THR A 479 2.46 34.47 -8.80
C THR A 479 2.90 35.87 -8.38
N GLU A 480 3.87 35.97 -7.47
CA GLU A 480 4.35 37.22 -6.88
C GLU A 480 5.67 37.69 -7.50
N ILE A 481 6.38 36.81 -8.22
CA ILE A 481 7.73 37.06 -8.77
C ILE A 481 7.77 36.78 -10.28
N ASP A 482 8.71 37.41 -10.97
CA ASP A 482 9.04 37.03 -12.34
C ASP A 482 9.93 35.78 -12.34
N VAL A 483 9.31 34.65 -12.58
CA VAL A 483 10.00 33.33 -12.59
C VAL A 483 11.09 33.27 -13.66
N SER A 484 10.94 34.01 -14.77
CA SER A 484 11.94 34.04 -15.87
C SER A 484 13.19 34.81 -15.49
N ALA A 485 13.10 35.67 -14.48
CA ALA A 485 14.23 36.50 -13.99
C ALA A 485 15.04 35.82 -12.87
N ILE A 486 14.69 34.59 -12.46
CA ILE A 486 15.43 33.85 -11.42
C ILE A 486 16.88 33.65 -11.85
N SER A 487 17.81 34.15 -11.02
CA SER A 487 19.25 34.00 -11.21
C SER A 487 19.70 32.60 -10.81
N GLY A 488 19.87 31.74 -11.80
CA GLY A 488 20.19 30.32 -11.60
C GLY A 488 21.68 29.99 -11.53
N THR A 489 21.94 28.70 -11.40
CA THR A 489 23.26 28.06 -11.54
C THR A 489 23.29 27.23 -12.84
N SER A 490 24.46 26.84 -13.30
CA SER A 490 24.63 26.06 -14.54
C SER A 490 24.01 24.64 -14.45
N ASP A 491 23.81 24.14 -13.25
CA ASP A 491 23.25 22.82 -12.93
C ASP A 491 21.78 22.89 -12.50
N MET A 492 21.13 24.04 -12.71
CA MET A 492 19.71 24.24 -12.48
C MET A 492 18.93 24.27 -13.79
N LYS A 493 17.70 23.76 -13.77
CA LYS A 493 16.77 23.89 -14.89
C LYS A 493 15.39 24.34 -14.40
N LEU A 494 14.86 25.39 -15.03
CA LEU A 494 13.51 25.85 -14.81
C LEU A 494 12.56 25.06 -15.71
N VAL A 495 11.56 24.42 -15.09
CA VAL A 495 10.54 23.62 -15.75
C VAL A 495 9.17 23.92 -15.18
N LYS A 496 8.12 23.40 -15.78
CA LYS A 496 6.75 23.45 -15.29
C LYS A 496 6.11 22.07 -15.26
N ASP A 497 5.18 21.85 -14.36
CA ASP A 497 4.38 20.63 -14.29
C ASP A 497 3.15 20.68 -15.21
N LEU A 498 2.32 19.61 -15.19
CA LEU A 498 1.07 19.55 -15.99
C LEU A 498 -0.01 20.55 -15.56
N LYS A 499 0.13 21.21 -14.41
CA LYS A 499 -0.75 22.29 -13.93
C LYS A 499 -0.16 23.68 -14.25
N ASP A 500 0.85 23.75 -15.12
CA ASP A 500 1.62 24.96 -15.48
C ASP A 500 2.32 25.65 -14.29
N ARG A 501 2.52 24.95 -13.17
CA ARG A 501 3.24 25.49 -12.02
C ARG A 501 4.74 25.40 -12.27
N PRO A 502 5.49 26.50 -12.10
CA PRO A 502 6.94 26.52 -12.29
C PRO A 502 7.67 25.86 -11.12
N LEU A 503 8.76 25.19 -11.44
CA LEU A 503 9.61 24.51 -10.48
C LEU A 503 11.04 24.40 -10.99
N LEU A 504 11.96 24.15 -10.09
CA LEU A 504 13.39 24.09 -10.36
C LEU A 504 13.92 22.67 -10.16
N LEU A 505 14.67 22.17 -11.14
CA LEU A 505 15.46 20.95 -11.03
C LEU A 505 16.89 21.32 -10.73
N PHE A 506 17.57 20.56 -9.85
CA PHE A 506 18.96 20.76 -9.46
C PHE A 506 19.72 19.44 -9.53
N ALA A 507 20.96 19.51 -10.00
CA ALA A 507 21.84 18.34 -9.97
C ALA A 507 22.47 18.13 -8.58
N HIS A 508 22.62 19.19 -7.79
CA HIS A 508 23.28 19.12 -6.48
C HIS A 508 22.51 19.90 -5.41
N PRO A 509 22.47 19.42 -4.16
CA PRO A 509 21.71 20.09 -3.08
C PRO A 509 22.30 21.46 -2.70
N TRP A 510 23.61 21.68 -2.85
CA TRP A 510 24.26 22.97 -2.56
C TRP A 510 23.82 24.09 -3.51
N SER A 511 23.42 23.77 -4.74
CA SER A 511 22.92 24.74 -5.72
C SER A 511 21.60 25.38 -5.29
N ILE A 512 20.81 24.69 -4.48
CA ILE A 512 19.55 25.21 -3.92
C ILE A 512 19.85 26.42 -3.04
N GLY A 513 20.82 26.31 -2.13
CA GLY A 513 21.26 27.42 -1.27
C GLY A 513 21.76 28.61 -2.09
N MET A 514 22.61 28.35 -3.10
CA MET A 514 23.14 29.43 -3.95
C MET A 514 22.05 30.17 -4.74
N VAL A 515 21.01 29.47 -5.18
CA VAL A 515 19.91 30.12 -5.88
C VAL A 515 19.06 30.93 -4.93
N LEU A 516 18.82 30.47 -3.70
CA LEU A 516 18.13 31.25 -2.68
C LEU A 516 18.93 32.50 -2.28
N ASP A 517 20.24 32.40 -2.11
CA ASP A 517 21.11 33.54 -1.78
C ASP A 517 21.12 34.63 -2.89
N ARG A 518 20.95 34.23 -4.16
CA ARG A 518 20.91 35.15 -5.31
C ARG A 518 19.54 35.77 -5.56
N ASN A 519 18.48 35.21 -4.95
CA ASN A 519 17.10 35.61 -5.20
C ASN A 519 16.34 35.77 -3.86
N GLU A 520 16.55 36.88 -3.18
CA GLU A 520 16.04 37.16 -1.81
C GLU A 520 14.52 36.96 -1.64
N ASN A 521 13.73 37.13 -2.70
CA ASN A 521 12.27 36.97 -2.66
C ASN A 521 11.78 35.58 -3.08
N LEU A 522 12.67 34.65 -3.44
CA LEU A 522 12.32 33.32 -3.91
C LEU A 522 11.99 32.41 -2.73
N LYS A 523 10.81 31.76 -2.79
CA LYS A 523 10.40 30.76 -1.80
C LYS A 523 10.30 29.40 -2.46
N LEU A 524 11.07 28.43 -1.96
CA LEU A 524 11.12 27.07 -2.47
C LEU A 524 10.56 26.07 -1.45
N SER A 525 9.81 25.07 -1.93
CA SER A 525 9.30 23.95 -1.15
C SER A 525 9.75 22.62 -1.71
N GLU A 526 9.93 21.63 -0.83
CA GLU A 526 10.19 20.23 -1.21
C GLU A 526 8.91 19.48 -1.62
N PHE A 527 7.75 20.04 -1.28
CA PHE A 527 6.46 19.41 -1.51
C PHE A 527 5.58 20.29 -2.38
N SER A 528 4.84 19.64 -3.29
CA SER A 528 3.76 20.28 -4.02
C SER A 528 2.61 20.56 -3.04
N ARG A 529 2.30 21.81 -2.79
CA ARG A 529 1.00 22.16 -2.19
C ARG A 529 -0.06 22.09 -3.29
N ASN A 530 -1.05 21.20 -3.13
CA ASN A 530 -2.19 21.07 -4.04
C ASN A 530 -3.11 22.29 -4.02
#